data_40028986e43e3b4da81cdbf302b23eb3
#
_entry.id   40028986e43e3b4da81cdbf302b23eb3
#
_cell.length_a   1.000
_cell.length_b   1.000
_cell.length_c   1.000
_cell.angle_alpha   90.00
_cell.angle_beta   90.00
_cell.angle_gamma   90.00
#
_symmetry.space_group_name_H-M   'P 1'
#
loop_
_entity.id
_entity.type
_entity.pdbx_description
1 polymer ?
#
loop_
_entity_poly.entity_id
_entity_poly.type
_entity_poly.pdbx_seq_one_letter_code
_entity_poly.pdbx_strand_id
1 'polypeptide(L)'
;MSHQYDFVAIGDILIDAFIQLNIDQADVSIDLDTSRKTLHMPFGGKLPYDDVVVVPAVGNSPNAATGAHRLGLETALVTHVGNDKFGKECLDALRANGIHTDFVKVHEDKVTNYHYVLRYGPERVILIKHENYPYALPDFPVAPKFFYFSSVGEHGLPYHHEIAEYVKNNETKLAFQPGTFQISLGAEALKDVYENTEIFFCNKEEAQEILKTKEQDIPTLLRMIRELGPTIPVITDGPQGAYTVDTDDQAWHMPMYPDPAPPVDRTGAGDSFSSTFTSAIILGKDPSEALSWGPINSMSVVQKIGAQEGLLTRDKLEEYLKNRPDDYMPSKIG
;
A
#
# COMPACT_ATOMS: atom_id res chain seq x y z
N MET A 1 0.38 3.53 -31.88
CA MET A 1 -0.91 3.81 -31.22
C MET A 1 -0.59 4.18 -29.79
N SER A 2 -1.14 5.29 -29.27
CA SER A 2 -0.95 5.67 -27.87
C SER A 2 -1.61 4.62 -26.97
N HIS A 3 -0.83 4.05 -26.05
CA HIS A 3 -1.27 3.01 -25.12
C HIS A 3 -1.96 3.67 -23.92
N GLN A 4 -3.13 3.18 -23.51
CA GLN A 4 -3.78 3.62 -22.29
C GLN A 4 -3.50 2.65 -21.16
N TYR A 5 -2.93 3.13 -20.07
CA TYR A 5 -2.73 2.35 -18.86
C TYR A 5 -4.04 2.22 -18.06
N ASP A 6 -4.30 1.03 -17.53
CA ASP A 6 -5.41 0.79 -16.61
C ASP A 6 -5.10 1.33 -15.23
N PHE A 7 -3.86 1.17 -14.77
CA PHE A 7 -3.40 1.46 -13.42
C PHE A 7 -1.99 2.08 -13.45
N VAL A 8 -1.87 3.33 -13.05
CA VAL A 8 -0.58 4.00 -12.87
C VAL A 8 -0.35 4.25 -11.41
N ALA A 9 0.60 3.52 -10.82
CA ALA A 9 1.01 3.77 -9.44
C ALA A 9 1.93 4.98 -9.36
N ILE A 10 1.77 5.80 -8.31
CA ILE A 10 2.54 7.01 -8.06
C ILE A 10 3.05 6.96 -6.62
N GLY A 11 4.36 7.02 -6.42
CA GLY A 11 4.96 7.03 -5.09
C GLY A 11 6.41 6.57 -5.09
N ASP A 12 7.02 6.57 -3.92
CA ASP A 12 8.43 6.22 -3.77
C ASP A 12 8.69 4.73 -3.98
N ILE A 13 9.83 4.45 -4.61
CA ILE A 13 10.41 3.12 -4.78
C ILE A 13 11.67 3.01 -3.92
N LEU A 14 11.93 1.81 -3.41
CA LEU A 14 13.07 1.57 -2.55
C LEU A 14 13.54 0.11 -2.59
N ILE A 15 14.62 -0.16 -1.87
CA ILE A 15 15.07 -1.51 -1.56
C ILE A 15 14.83 -1.77 -0.07
N ASP A 16 14.25 -2.91 0.26
CA ASP A 16 14.18 -3.41 1.64
C ASP A 16 15.24 -4.49 1.88
N ALA A 17 16.06 -4.31 2.91
CA ALA A 17 16.94 -5.35 3.43
C ALA A 17 16.34 -5.93 4.72
N PHE A 18 15.74 -7.10 4.63
CA PHE A 18 15.17 -7.83 5.76
C PHE A 18 16.27 -8.56 6.51
N ILE A 19 16.64 -8.07 7.68
CA ILE A 19 17.67 -8.64 8.54
C ILE A 19 16.98 -9.41 9.66
N GLN A 20 17.14 -10.74 9.66
CA GLN A 20 16.65 -11.57 10.76
C GLN A 20 17.61 -11.46 11.95
N LEU A 21 17.16 -10.80 12.99
CA LEU A 21 17.95 -10.68 14.23
C LEU A 21 18.01 -12.03 14.95
N ASN A 22 19.16 -12.32 15.51
CA ASN A 22 19.30 -13.46 16.41
C ASN A 22 18.60 -13.15 17.74
N ILE A 23 17.59 -13.94 18.09
CA ILE A 23 16.72 -13.70 19.24
C ILE A 23 17.44 -13.82 20.60
N ASP A 24 18.57 -14.54 20.63
CA ASP A 24 19.38 -14.69 21.84
C ASP A 24 20.31 -13.49 22.08
N GLN A 25 20.43 -12.59 21.11
CA GLN A 25 21.36 -11.45 21.13
C GLN A 25 20.66 -10.08 21.18
N ALA A 26 19.35 -10.06 20.99
CA ALA A 26 18.54 -8.86 21.06
C ALA A 26 17.38 -9.05 22.05
N ASP A 27 17.13 -8.04 22.88
CA ASP A 27 16.07 -8.07 23.88
C ASP A 27 14.85 -7.26 23.45
N VAL A 28 13.65 -7.73 23.81
CA VAL A 28 12.42 -6.98 23.65
C VAL A 28 11.76 -6.76 24.99
N SER A 29 11.52 -5.52 25.35
CA SER A 29 10.68 -5.17 26.49
C SER A 29 9.26 -4.78 26.05
N ILE A 30 8.29 -5.05 26.93
CA ILE A 30 6.89 -4.67 26.73
C ILE A 30 6.51 -3.72 27.87
N ASP A 31 6.08 -2.52 27.51
CA ASP A 31 5.45 -1.60 28.44
C ASP A 31 4.03 -2.11 28.73
N LEU A 32 3.76 -2.46 29.97
CA LEU A 32 2.50 -3.07 30.38
C LEU A 32 1.30 -2.11 30.34
N ASP A 33 1.55 -0.80 30.46
CA ASP A 33 0.48 0.22 30.45
C ASP A 33 0.07 0.58 29.02
N THR A 34 1.03 0.63 28.11
CA THR A 34 0.80 1.04 26.71
C THR A 34 0.82 -0.12 25.73
N SER A 35 1.19 -1.33 26.16
CA SER A 35 1.47 -2.49 25.30
C SER A 35 2.56 -2.26 24.24
N ARG A 36 3.32 -1.17 24.38
CA ARG A 36 4.39 -0.81 23.45
C ARG A 36 5.56 -1.78 23.61
N LYS A 37 5.96 -2.40 22.49
CA LYS A 37 7.15 -3.23 22.39
C LYS A 37 8.35 -2.38 21.99
N THR A 38 9.48 -2.56 22.65
CA THR A 38 10.73 -1.87 22.35
C THR A 38 11.84 -2.88 22.15
N LEU A 39 12.53 -2.78 21.01
CA LEU A 39 13.71 -3.57 20.70
C LEU A 39 14.95 -2.89 21.32
N HIS A 40 15.73 -3.65 22.09
CA HIS A 40 16.97 -3.20 22.72
C HIS A 40 18.17 -3.89 22.11
N MET A 41 19.20 -3.13 21.79
CA MET A 41 20.49 -3.64 21.31
C MET A 41 21.63 -3.01 22.10
N PRO A 42 22.69 -3.77 22.48
CA PRO A 42 23.85 -3.23 23.23
C PRO A 42 24.56 -2.14 22.42
N PHE A 43 24.66 -0.96 22.97
CA PHE A 43 25.41 0.13 22.34
C PHE A 43 26.91 -0.20 22.24
N GLY A 44 27.50 -0.01 21.04
CA GLY A 44 28.90 -0.36 20.75
C GLY A 44 29.16 -1.86 20.55
N GLY A 45 28.14 -2.70 20.66
CA GLY A 45 28.24 -4.15 20.43
C GLY A 45 28.36 -4.53 18.95
N LYS A 46 28.85 -5.77 18.73
CA LYS A 46 28.74 -6.45 17.41
C LYS A 46 27.75 -7.58 17.59
N LEU A 47 26.61 -7.47 16.95
CA LEU A 47 25.53 -8.45 17.03
C LEU A 47 25.53 -9.32 15.79
N PRO A 48 25.59 -10.65 15.90
CA PRO A 48 25.33 -11.53 14.79
C PRO A 48 23.85 -11.44 14.40
N TYR A 49 23.56 -11.61 13.12
CA TYR A 49 22.21 -11.83 12.59
C TYR A 49 22.15 -13.19 11.93
N ASP A 50 20.94 -13.77 11.81
CA ASP A 50 20.78 -15.13 11.33
C ASP A 50 20.70 -15.19 9.82
N ASP A 51 20.04 -14.20 9.18
CA ASP A 51 19.83 -14.16 7.73
C ASP A 51 19.57 -12.73 7.24
N VAL A 52 19.76 -12.52 5.93
CA VAL A 52 19.39 -11.28 5.23
C VAL A 52 18.79 -11.56 3.87
N VAL A 53 17.63 -10.99 3.61
CA VAL A 53 16.95 -11.01 2.29
C VAL A 53 16.84 -9.58 1.80
N VAL A 54 17.37 -9.31 0.59
CA VAL A 54 17.29 -7.99 -0.04
C VAL A 54 16.27 -8.04 -1.17
N VAL A 55 15.27 -7.18 -1.10
CA VAL A 55 14.18 -7.14 -2.09
C VAL A 55 14.16 -5.75 -2.76
N PRO A 56 14.50 -5.66 -4.04
CA PRO A 56 14.44 -4.41 -4.79
C PRO A 56 13.02 -4.09 -5.27
N ALA A 57 12.81 -2.84 -5.62
CA ALA A 57 11.58 -2.32 -6.22
C ALA A 57 10.34 -2.52 -5.35
N VAL A 58 10.47 -2.25 -4.06
CA VAL A 58 9.38 -2.28 -3.08
C VAL A 58 8.98 -0.87 -2.65
N GLY A 59 7.94 -0.77 -1.84
CA GLY A 59 7.23 0.44 -1.41
C GLY A 59 5.76 0.32 -1.78
N ASN A 60 4.89 1.13 -1.18
CA ASN A 60 3.44 0.99 -1.39
C ASN A 60 3.05 0.98 -2.88
N SER A 61 3.54 1.94 -3.66
CA SER A 61 3.20 2.05 -5.10
C SER A 61 3.80 0.93 -5.97
N PRO A 62 5.09 0.56 -5.86
CA PRO A 62 5.63 -0.59 -6.59
C PRO A 62 4.95 -1.92 -6.24
N ASN A 63 4.60 -2.12 -4.95
CA ASN A 63 3.86 -3.30 -4.50
C ASN A 63 2.46 -3.34 -5.15
N ALA A 64 1.77 -2.20 -5.14
CA ALA A 64 0.45 -2.06 -5.75
C ALA A 64 0.49 -2.26 -7.27
N ALA A 65 1.47 -1.68 -7.98
CA ALA A 65 1.64 -1.89 -9.42
C ALA A 65 1.85 -3.37 -9.76
N THR A 66 2.72 -4.06 -8.99
CA THR A 66 2.97 -5.49 -9.16
C THR A 66 1.71 -6.31 -8.91
N GLY A 67 0.94 -5.98 -7.87
CA GLY A 67 -0.35 -6.62 -7.57
C GLY A 67 -1.36 -6.44 -8.71
N ALA A 68 -1.54 -5.22 -9.18
CA ALA A 68 -2.45 -4.89 -10.28
C ALA A 68 -2.06 -5.58 -11.60
N HIS A 69 -0.77 -5.62 -11.91
CA HIS A 69 -0.28 -6.34 -13.10
C HIS A 69 -0.57 -7.84 -13.03
N ARG A 70 -0.34 -8.48 -11.89
CA ARG A 70 -0.65 -9.92 -11.70
C ARG A 70 -2.14 -10.24 -11.82
N LEU A 71 -3.00 -9.26 -11.59
CA LEU A 71 -4.44 -9.36 -11.81
C LEU A 71 -4.87 -9.06 -13.25
N GLY A 72 -3.90 -8.80 -14.15
CA GLY A 72 -4.11 -8.66 -15.59
C GLY A 72 -4.35 -7.24 -16.08
N LEU A 73 -3.99 -6.22 -15.29
CA LEU A 73 -4.08 -4.83 -15.70
C LEU A 73 -2.79 -4.36 -16.38
N GLU A 74 -2.92 -3.44 -17.34
CA GLU A 74 -1.80 -2.71 -17.92
C GLU A 74 -1.32 -1.64 -16.94
N THR A 75 -0.09 -1.82 -16.41
CA THR A 75 0.40 -1.03 -15.28
C THR A 75 1.70 -0.30 -15.60
N ALA A 76 1.80 0.93 -15.09
CA ALA A 76 3.03 1.71 -15.08
C ALA A 76 3.31 2.28 -13.68
N LEU A 77 4.54 2.71 -13.46
CA LEU A 77 4.96 3.33 -12.20
C LEU A 77 5.59 4.69 -12.47
N VAL A 78 5.05 5.73 -11.81
CA VAL A 78 5.67 7.05 -11.71
C VAL A 78 6.45 7.11 -10.41
N THR A 79 7.76 7.15 -10.52
CA THR A 79 8.66 7.16 -9.36
C THR A 79 10.04 7.70 -9.72
N HIS A 80 10.91 7.79 -8.72
CA HIS A 80 12.25 8.33 -8.84
C HIS A 80 13.29 7.35 -8.27
N VAL A 81 14.41 7.19 -8.97
CA VAL A 81 15.56 6.41 -8.51
C VAL A 81 16.85 7.19 -8.73
N GLY A 82 17.91 6.88 -7.99
CA GLY A 82 19.23 7.37 -8.25
C GLY A 82 19.90 6.63 -9.42
N ASN A 83 20.90 7.26 -10.07
CA ASN A 83 21.77 6.58 -11.02
C ASN A 83 22.86 5.79 -10.27
N ASP A 84 22.43 4.82 -9.49
CA ASP A 84 23.28 3.93 -8.70
C ASP A 84 22.95 2.45 -8.95
N LYS A 85 23.72 1.56 -8.31
CA LYS A 85 23.48 0.11 -8.40
C LYS A 85 22.06 -0.24 -8.00
N PHE A 86 21.51 0.37 -6.96
CA PHE A 86 20.21 0.07 -6.39
C PHE A 86 19.06 0.56 -7.29
N GLY A 87 19.23 1.73 -7.94
CA GLY A 87 18.27 2.20 -8.93
C GLY A 87 18.18 1.28 -10.13
N LYS A 88 19.34 0.77 -10.60
CA LYS A 88 19.37 -0.24 -11.66
C LYS A 88 18.67 -1.54 -11.24
N GLU A 89 18.93 -2.05 -10.03
CA GLU A 89 18.26 -3.24 -9.50
C GLU A 89 16.73 -3.04 -9.41
N CYS A 90 16.28 -1.86 -8.98
CA CYS A 90 14.85 -1.51 -8.99
C CYS A 90 14.24 -1.53 -10.39
N LEU A 91 14.89 -0.91 -11.37
CA LEU A 91 14.41 -0.89 -12.77
C LEU A 91 14.35 -2.30 -13.37
N ASP A 92 15.37 -3.12 -13.12
CA ASP A 92 15.43 -4.49 -13.62
C ASP A 92 14.31 -5.35 -12.98
N ALA A 93 14.06 -5.18 -11.68
CA ALA A 93 12.97 -5.87 -10.97
C ALA A 93 11.58 -5.45 -11.45
N LEU A 94 11.34 -4.15 -11.68
CA LEU A 94 10.07 -3.67 -12.25
C LEU A 94 9.79 -4.31 -13.60
N ARG A 95 10.79 -4.30 -14.51
CA ARG A 95 10.66 -4.91 -15.84
C ARG A 95 10.42 -6.41 -15.77
N ALA A 96 11.12 -7.11 -14.87
CA ALA A 96 10.92 -8.54 -14.63
C ALA A 96 9.51 -8.86 -14.12
N ASN A 97 8.89 -7.94 -13.38
CA ASN A 97 7.49 -8.04 -12.92
C ASN A 97 6.47 -7.54 -13.96
N GLY A 98 6.91 -7.15 -15.18
CA GLY A 98 6.01 -6.69 -16.24
C GLY A 98 5.51 -5.26 -16.08
N ILE A 99 6.09 -4.45 -15.19
CA ILE A 99 5.69 -3.06 -14.96
C ILE A 99 6.39 -2.15 -15.97
N HIS A 100 5.62 -1.29 -16.63
CA HIS A 100 6.16 -0.27 -17.51
C HIS A 100 6.94 0.79 -16.74
N THR A 101 8.17 1.07 -17.19
CA THR A 101 9.13 1.96 -16.53
C THR A 101 9.31 3.30 -17.24
N ASP A 102 8.45 3.63 -18.21
CA ASP A 102 8.57 4.83 -19.05
C ASP A 102 8.48 6.13 -18.23
N PHE A 103 7.85 6.08 -17.07
CA PHE A 103 7.69 7.21 -16.16
C PHE A 103 8.62 7.13 -14.93
N VAL A 104 9.58 6.22 -14.91
CA VAL A 104 10.59 6.16 -13.85
C VAL A 104 11.72 7.13 -14.16
N LYS A 105 11.92 8.14 -13.31
CA LYS A 105 12.95 9.15 -13.50
C LYS A 105 14.23 8.75 -12.77
N VAL A 106 15.33 8.65 -13.53
CA VAL A 106 16.67 8.39 -13.00
C VAL A 106 17.39 9.72 -12.75
N HIS A 107 17.95 9.91 -11.56
CA HIS A 107 18.65 11.13 -11.14
C HIS A 107 20.15 10.87 -10.96
N GLU A 108 20.99 11.65 -11.68
CA GLU A 108 22.44 11.51 -11.67
C GLU A 108 23.08 11.89 -10.31
N ASP A 109 22.45 12.81 -9.59
CA ASP A 109 22.96 13.41 -8.35
C ASP A 109 22.30 12.88 -7.08
N LYS A 110 21.46 11.84 -7.20
CA LYS A 110 20.70 11.25 -6.10
C LYS A 110 21.05 9.78 -5.87
N VAL A 111 20.72 9.29 -4.70
CA VAL A 111 20.83 7.86 -4.35
C VAL A 111 19.44 7.24 -4.24
N THR A 112 19.35 5.96 -4.55
CA THR A 112 18.07 5.22 -4.43
C THR A 112 17.72 5.00 -2.95
N ASN A 113 16.45 5.11 -2.60
CA ASN A 113 15.97 4.86 -1.25
C ASN A 113 16.28 3.42 -0.82
N TYR A 114 16.71 3.29 0.41
CA TYR A 114 17.12 1.99 0.97
C TYR A 114 16.71 1.90 2.43
N HIS A 115 15.90 0.91 2.78
CA HIS A 115 15.44 0.66 4.14
C HIS A 115 16.08 -0.60 4.72
N TYR A 116 16.27 -0.60 6.03
CA TYR A 116 16.66 -1.79 6.78
C TYR A 116 15.48 -2.24 7.65
N VAL A 117 15.02 -3.45 7.42
CA VAL A 117 13.92 -4.07 8.15
C VAL A 117 14.49 -5.05 9.16
N LEU A 118 14.60 -4.62 10.41
CA LEU A 118 15.11 -5.46 11.51
C LEU A 118 13.96 -6.36 12.00
N ARG A 119 14.02 -7.65 11.68
CA ARG A 119 13.01 -8.63 12.06
C ARG A 119 13.38 -9.31 13.38
N TYR A 120 12.41 -9.39 14.30
CA TYR A 120 12.50 -10.11 15.56
C TYR A 120 11.25 -11.00 15.70
N GLY A 121 11.39 -12.30 15.39
CA GLY A 121 10.24 -13.17 15.23
C GLY A 121 9.24 -12.63 14.17
N PRO A 122 7.95 -12.49 14.50
CA PRO A 122 6.94 -11.94 13.58
C PRO A 122 6.91 -10.40 13.54
N GLU A 123 7.62 -9.74 14.45
CA GLU A 123 7.66 -8.28 14.59
C GLU A 123 8.87 -7.68 13.87
N ARG A 124 8.81 -6.36 13.63
CA ARG A 124 9.90 -5.66 12.96
C ARG A 124 10.04 -4.21 13.40
N VAL A 125 11.24 -3.68 13.21
CA VAL A 125 11.54 -2.24 13.23
C VAL A 125 12.09 -1.88 11.85
N ILE A 126 11.57 -0.82 11.21
CA ILE A 126 12.04 -0.36 9.91
C ILE A 126 12.84 0.92 10.10
N LEU A 127 14.10 0.90 9.65
CA LEU A 127 14.95 2.09 9.56
C LEU A 127 14.75 2.69 8.18
N ILE A 128 14.06 3.84 8.11
CA ILE A 128 13.69 4.50 6.86
C ILE A 128 14.66 5.63 6.52
N LYS A 129 14.97 5.78 5.23
CA LYS A 129 15.64 6.94 4.68
C LYS A 129 15.05 7.25 3.32
N HIS A 130 14.44 8.43 3.19
CA HIS A 130 13.97 8.94 1.91
C HIS A 130 14.92 9.97 1.36
N GLU A 131 15.26 9.85 0.08
CA GLU A 131 15.98 10.84 -0.68
C GLU A 131 15.01 11.97 -1.08
N ASN A 132 15.50 13.19 -1.11
CA ASN A 132 14.69 14.32 -1.53
C ASN A 132 14.67 14.42 -3.05
N TYR A 133 13.66 13.82 -3.68
CA TYR A 133 13.45 13.87 -5.11
C TYR A 133 12.60 15.08 -5.53
N PRO A 134 12.88 15.70 -6.70
CA PRO A 134 12.05 16.75 -7.28
C PRO A 134 10.80 16.11 -7.93
N TYR A 135 9.76 15.86 -7.11
CA TYR A 135 8.51 15.27 -7.60
C TYR A 135 7.82 16.18 -8.62
N ALA A 136 7.37 15.57 -9.72
CA ALA A 136 6.53 16.20 -10.74
C ALA A 136 5.81 15.11 -11.53
N LEU A 137 4.59 15.34 -11.97
CA LEU A 137 3.89 14.43 -12.87
C LEU A 137 4.53 14.46 -14.26
N PRO A 138 4.71 13.29 -14.89
CA PRO A 138 5.08 13.24 -16.30
C PRO A 138 3.86 13.57 -17.18
N ASP A 139 4.15 13.94 -18.44
CA ASP A 139 3.10 14.03 -19.46
C ASP A 139 2.57 12.63 -19.81
N PHE A 140 1.26 12.48 -19.83
CA PHE A 140 0.58 11.27 -20.26
C PHE A 140 -0.05 11.49 -21.65
N PRO A 141 0.47 10.85 -22.72
CA PRO A 141 -0.09 10.98 -24.07
C PRO A 141 -1.57 10.54 -24.16
N VAL A 142 -1.97 9.63 -23.29
CA VAL A 142 -3.36 9.20 -23.06
C VAL A 142 -3.57 9.16 -21.55
N ALA A 143 -4.63 9.78 -21.07
CA ALA A 143 -4.97 9.78 -19.65
C ALA A 143 -5.17 8.35 -19.14
N PRO A 144 -4.48 7.92 -18.06
CA PRO A 144 -4.71 6.62 -17.44
C PRO A 144 -6.12 6.49 -16.90
N LYS A 145 -6.63 5.27 -16.78
CA LYS A 145 -7.95 5.07 -16.15
C LYS A 145 -7.92 5.38 -14.67
N PHE A 146 -6.86 4.92 -13.97
CA PHE A 146 -6.66 5.15 -12.54
C PHE A 146 -5.23 5.57 -12.22
N PHE A 147 -5.09 6.56 -11.37
CA PHE A 147 -3.92 6.76 -10.53
C PHE A 147 -4.11 6.03 -9.21
N TYR A 148 -3.09 5.31 -8.79
CA TYR A 148 -2.95 4.79 -7.43
C TYR A 148 -1.82 5.56 -6.76
N PHE A 149 -2.20 6.53 -5.91
CA PHE A 149 -1.26 7.39 -5.23
C PHE A 149 -1.02 6.93 -3.81
N SER A 150 0.24 6.76 -3.45
CA SER A 150 0.61 6.34 -2.12
C SER A 150 1.76 7.16 -1.54
N SER A 151 2.58 6.58 -0.68
CA SER A 151 3.61 7.27 0.09
C SER A 151 4.66 7.94 -0.80
N VAL A 152 4.93 9.22 -0.53
CA VAL A 152 6.06 10.00 -1.02
C VAL A 152 6.72 10.72 0.15
N GLY A 153 7.96 11.20 -0.02
CA GLY A 153 8.71 11.90 1.02
C GLY A 153 8.05 13.19 1.51
N GLU A 154 8.55 13.73 2.62
CA GLU A 154 7.98 14.89 3.34
C GLU A 154 7.77 16.15 2.46
N HIS A 155 8.57 16.31 1.38
CA HIS A 155 8.49 17.49 0.49
C HIS A 155 7.42 17.35 -0.59
N GLY A 156 6.62 16.28 -0.56
CA GLY A 156 5.65 15.95 -1.59
C GLY A 156 4.40 16.79 -1.63
N LEU A 157 4.17 17.74 -0.71
CA LEU A 157 2.89 18.50 -0.67
C LEU A 157 2.53 19.19 -2.01
N PRO A 158 3.42 19.92 -2.71
CA PRO A 158 3.08 20.48 -4.03
C PRO A 158 2.70 19.41 -5.06
N TYR A 159 3.33 18.24 -4.99
CA TYR A 159 3.03 17.12 -5.88
C TYR A 159 1.64 16.52 -5.65
N HIS A 160 1.16 16.51 -4.40
CA HIS A 160 -0.20 16.12 -4.08
C HIS A 160 -1.22 17.00 -4.78
N HIS A 161 -1.02 18.32 -4.74
CA HIS A 161 -1.89 19.29 -5.42
C HIS A 161 -1.85 19.16 -6.95
N GLU A 162 -0.66 18.88 -7.51
CA GLU A 162 -0.50 18.62 -8.95
C GLU A 162 -1.29 17.38 -9.40
N ILE A 163 -1.24 16.29 -8.62
CA ILE A 163 -2.01 15.09 -8.86
C ILE A 163 -3.51 15.34 -8.77
N ALA A 164 -3.95 16.05 -7.73
CA ALA A 164 -5.36 16.40 -7.55
C ALA A 164 -5.88 17.28 -8.70
N GLU A 165 -5.09 18.25 -9.15
CA GLU A 165 -5.43 19.10 -10.29
C GLU A 165 -5.50 18.31 -11.60
N TYR A 166 -4.56 17.36 -11.81
CA TYR A 166 -4.60 16.48 -12.98
C TYR A 166 -5.89 15.64 -13.00
N VAL A 167 -6.20 14.98 -11.89
CA VAL A 167 -7.41 14.15 -11.76
C VAL A 167 -8.68 14.96 -11.99
N LYS A 168 -8.77 16.16 -11.43
CA LYS A 168 -9.89 17.08 -11.62
C LYS A 168 -10.13 17.49 -13.08
N ASN A 169 -9.04 17.60 -13.86
CA ASN A 169 -9.08 18.10 -15.24
C ASN A 169 -9.10 17.01 -16.30
N ASN A 170 -9.02 15.72 -15.91
CA ASN A 170 -8.99 14.58 -16.80
C ASN A 170 -10.00 13.49 -16.36
N GLU A 171 -10.24 12.49 -17.21
CA GLU A 171 -11.13 11.37 -16.88
C GLU A 171 -10.46 10.30 -15.98
N THR A 172 -9.24 10.56 -15.52
CA THR A 172 -8.49 9.67 -14.61
C THR A 172 -9.13 9.69 -13.22
N LYS A 173 -9.38 8.52 -12.64
CA LYS A 173 -9.83 8.37 -11.25
C LYS A 173 -8.64 8.21 -10.31
N LEU A 174 -8.80 8.58 -9.05
CA LEU A 174 -7.76 8.51 -8.02
C LEU A 174 -8.11 7.46 -6.95
N ALA A 175 -7.23 6.49 -6.77
CA ALA A 175 -7.15 5.67 -5.57
C ALA A 175 -6.02 6.21 -4.68
N PHE A 176 -6.33 6.60 -3.45
CA PHE A 176 -5.37 7.22 -2.54
C PHE A 176 -5.18 6.37 -1.29
N GLN A 177 -3.94 5.95 -1.06
CA GLN A 177 -3.48 5.27 0.15
C GLN A 177 -2.37 6.10 0.79
N PRO A 178 -2.68 7.01 1.72
CA PRO A 178 -1.67 7.86 2.33
C PRO A 178 -0.67 7.04 3.16
N GLY A 179 0.60 7.46 3.13
CA GLY A 179 1.60 6.99 4.07
C GLY A 179 1.71 7.92 5.29
N THR A 180 2.63 7.60 6.21
CA THR A 180 2.83 8.32 7.48
C THR A 180 3.03 9.84 7.26
N PHE A 181 3.82 10.23 6.26
CA PHE A 181 4.05 11.67 5.98
C PHE A 181 2.78 12.37 5.53
N GLN A 182 1.98 11.75 4.66
CA GLN A 182 0.71 12.30 4.19
C GLN A 182 -0.30 12.46 5.32
N ILE A 183 -0.40 11.45 6.19
CA ILE A 183 -1.27 11.51 7.38
C ILE A 183 -0.84 12.65 8.30
N SER A 184 0.47 12.84 8.50
CA SER A 184 1.00 13.92 9.36
C SER A 184 0.76 15.32 8.80
N LEU A 185 0.62 15.50 7.47
CA LEU A 185 0.21 16.78 6.86
C LEU A 185 -1.21 17.16 7.28
N GLY A 186 -2.07 16.18 7.51
CA GLY A 186 -3.46 16.35 7.90
C GLY A 186 -4.41 16.61 6.73
N ALA A 187 -5.69 16.28 6.94
CA ALA A 187 -6.71 16.35 5.90
C ALA A 187 -6.93 17.75 5.31
N GLU A 188 -6.77 18.82 6.10
CA GLU A 188 -6.93 20.19 5.62
C GLU A 188 -5.88 20.57 4.56
N ALA A 189 -4.62 20.16 4.76
CA ALA A 189 -3.54 20.42 3.80
C ALA A 189 -3.70 19.61 2.50
N LEU A 190 -4.41 18.49 2.53
CA LEU A 190 -4.66 17.59 1.41
C LEU A 190 -6.12 17.61 0.95
N LYS A 191 -6.87 18.68 1.29
CA LYS A 191 -8.31 18.77 1.03
C LYS A 191 -8.66 18.49 -0.43
N ASP A 192 -7.95 19.10 -1.36
CA ASP A 192 -8.16 18.90 -2.79
C ASP A 192 -7.88 17.47 -3.26
N VAL A 193 -6.93 16.77 -2.61
CA VAL A 193 -6.68 15.34 -2.87
C VAL A 193 -7.87 14.50 -2.41
N TYR A 194 -8.34 14.70 -1.17
CA TYR A 194 -9.53 14.00 -0.66
C TYR A 194 -10.76 14.25 -1.52
N GLU A 195 -11.03 15.51 -1.91
CA GLU A 195 -12.19 15.89 -2.74
C GLU A 195 -12.16 15.28 -4.16
N ASN A 196 -10.99 14.93 -4.68
CA ASN A 196 -10.83 14.30 -6.00
C ASN A 196 -10.50 12.79 -5.93
N THR A 197 -10.64 12.17 -4.74
CA THR A 197 -10.38 10.76 -4.54
C THR A 197 -11.63 9.91 -4.81
N GLU A 198 -11.52 8.95 -5.72
CA GLU A 198 -12.56 7.93 -5.94
C GLU A 198 -12.52 6.86 -4.86
N ILE A 199 -11.33 6.28 -4.57
CA ILE A 199 -11.17 5.21 -3.60
C ILE A 199 -10.12 5.65 -2.57
N PHE A 200 -10.47 5.61 -1.29
CA PHE A 200 -9.56 5.98 -0.21
C PHE A 200 -9.29 4.80 0.70
N PHE A 201 -8.02 4.57 1.02
CA PHE A 201 -7.60 3.46 1.87
C PHE A 201 -6.90 3.94 3.14
N CYS A 202 -7.30 3.41 4.27
CA CYS A 202 -6.56 3.52 5.53
C CYS A 202 -6.89 2.31 6.44
N ASN A 203 -6.10 2.10 7.49
CA ASN A 203 -6.53 1.25 8.58
C ASN A 203 -7.33 2.06 9.62
N LYS A 204 -7.91 1.37 10.61
CA LYS A 204 -8.75 2.01 11.62
C LYS A 204 -8.01 3.06 12.44
N GLU A 205 -6.77 2.78 12.84
CA GLU A 205 -5.92 3.70 13.59
C GLU A 205 -5.58 4.94 12.77
N GLU A 206 -5.25 4.76 11.49
CA GLU A 206 -5.01 5.85 10.55
C GLU A 206 -6.28 6.68 10.33
N ALA A 207 -7.45 6.06 10.21
CA ALA A 207 -8.72 6.79 10.11
C ALA A 207 -8.96 7.67 11.34
N GLN A 208 -8.70 7.17 12.54
CA GLN A 208 -8.80 7.94 13.78
C GLN A 208 -7.80 9.10 13.83
N GLU A 209 -6.58 8.90 13.34
CA GLU A 209 -5.53 9.93 13.27
C GLU A 209 -5.91 11.03 12.27
N ILE A 210 -6.32 10.67 11.05
CA ILE A 210 -6.75 11.59 9.99
C ILE A 210 -7.92 12.45 10.47
N LEU A 211 -8.91 11.81 11.10
CA LEU A 211 -10.14 12.46 11.60
C LEU A 211 -9.96 13.13 12.97
N LYS A 212 -8.80 12.95 13.62
CA LYS A 212 -8.51 13.45 14.98
C LYS A 212 -9.59 13.05 15.99
N THR A 213 -10.04 11.80 15.93
CA THR A 213 -11.15 11.27 16.73
C THR A 213 -10.72 10.01 17.52
N LYS A 214 -11.52 9.63 18.52
CA LYS A 214 -11.41 8.35 19.24
C LYS A 214 -12.60 7.42 18.92
N GLU A 215 -13.35 7.74 17.88
CA GLU A 215 -14.49 6.92 17.43
C GLU A 215 -14.03 5.48 17.16
N GLN A 216 -14.84 4.50 17.58
CA GLN A 216 -14.56 3.07 17.41
C GLN A 216 -15.51 2.42 16.42
N ASP A 217 -16.66 3.04 16.17
CA ASP A 217 -17.67 2.54 15.25
C ASP A 217 -17.25 2.73 13.81
N ILE A 218 -16.98 1.63 13.11
CA ILE A 218 -16.45 1.66 11.74
C ILE A 218 -17.43 2.32 10.75
N PRO A 219 -18.75 2.04 10.76
CA PRO A 219 -19.70 2.75 9.91
C PRO A 219 -19.65 4.27 10.09
N THR A 220 -19.47 4.74 11.32
CA THR A 220 -19.30 6.16 11.61
C THR A 220 -17.98 6.70 11.05
N LEU A 221 -16.86 5.99 11.22
CA LEU A 221 -15.57 6.37 10.65
C LEU A 221 -15.62 6.44 9.12
N LEU A 222 -16.26 5.47 8.45
CA LEU A 222 -16.44 5.48 6.98
C LEU A 222 -17.19 6.72 6.51
N ARG A 223 -18.29 7.10 7.19
CA ARG A 223 -19.04 8.32 6.88
C ARG A 223 -18.19 9.57 7.06
N MET A 224 -17.45 9.66 8.18
CA MET A 224 -16.58 10.82 8.45
C MET A 224 -15.44 10.94 7.40
N ILE A 225 -14.85 9.83 6.95
CA ILE A 225 -13.86 9.85 5.84
C ILE A 225 -14.54 10.28 4.54
N ARG A 226 -15.76 9.79 4.25
CA ARG A 226 -16.51 10.21 3.05
C ARG A 226 -16.83 11.71 3.04
N GLU A 227 -17.10 12.30 4.21
CA GLU A 227 -17.33 13.75 4.35
C GLU A 227 -16.08 14.58 4.01
N LEU A 228 -14.87 14.01 4.03
CA LEU A 228 -13.66 14.66 3.53
C LEU A 228 -13.60 14.75 2.00
N GLY A 229 -14.39 13.92 1.27
CA GLY A 229 -14.51 13.95 -0.19
C GLY A 229 -14.50 12.59 -0.89
N PRO A 230 -13.81 11.54 -0.41
CA PRO A 230 -13.70 10.27 -1.13
C PRO A 230 -15.05 9.62 -1.42
N THR A 231 -15.22 9.11 -2.64
CA THR A 231 -16.46 8.41 -3.07
C THR A 231 -16.60 7.05 -2.39
N ILE A 232 -15.52 6.28 -2.32
CA ILE A 232 -15.47 4.92 -1.78
C ILE A 232 -14.40 4.86 -0.70
N PRO A 233 -14.71 5.17 0.57
CA PRO A 233 -13.79 4.94 1.68
C PRO A 233 -13.69 3.44 1.99
N VAL A 234 -12.48 2.98 2.28
CA VAL A 234 -12.17 1.61 2.65
C VAL A 234 -11.32 1.62 3.92
N ILE A 235 -11.79 0.97 4.97
CA ILE A 235 -11.09 0.86 6.25
C ILE A 235 -10.75 -0.61 6.50
N THR A 236 -9.48 -0.91 6.77
CA THR A 236 -9.03 -2.24 7.23
C THR A 236 -8.86 -2.23 8.74
N ASP A 237 -9.21 -3.33 9.42
CA ASP A 237 -9.08 -3.49 10.88
C ASP A 237 -8.42 -4.83 11.24
N GLY A 238 -7.30 -5.13 10.59
CA GLY A 238 -6.50 -6.33 10.83
C GLY A 238 -7.34 -7.61 10.92
N PRO A 239 -7.33 -8.33 12.06
CA PRO A 239 -8.11 -9.57 12.22
C PRO A 239 -9.62 -9.39 12.10
N GLN A 240 -10.15 -8.18 12.24
CA GLN A 240 -11.58 -7.89 12.13
C GLN A 240 -12.04 -7.77 10.67
N GLY A 241 -11.09 -7.79 9.72
CA GLY A 241 -11.40 -7.73 8.30
C GLY A 241 -11.36 -6.32 7.71
N ALA A 242 -12.22 -6.06 6.73
CA ALA A 242 -12.24 -4.80 5.99
C ALA A 242 -13.67 -4.31 5.76
N TYR A 243 -13.79 -3.01 5.56
CA TYR A 243 -15.07 -2.31 5.51
C TYR A 243 -15.05 -1.28 4.39
N THR A 244 -16.20 -1.08 3.74
CA THR A 244 -16.39 -0.03 2.72
C THR A 244 -17.82 0.47 2.70
N VAL A 245 -18.05 1.56 1.98
CA VAL A 245 -19.39 2.05 1.65
C VAL A 245 -19.54 1.99 0.13
N ASP A 246 -20.68 1.53 -0.33
CA ASP A 246 -21.01 1.57 -1.76
C ASP A 246 -21.62 2.93 -2.19
N THR A 247 -21.99 3.03 -3.46
CA THR A 247 -22.57 4.25 -4.03
C THR A 247 -23.95 4.58 -3.48
N ASP A 248 -24.64 3.62 -2.86
CA ASP A 248 -25.97 3.78 -2.26
C ASP A 248 -25.91 4.07 -0.75
N ASP A 249 -24.74 4.43 -0.23
CA ASP A 249 -24.48 4.66 1.21
C ASP A 249 -24.60 3.41 2.09
N GLN A 250 -24.65 2.23 1.50
CA GLN A 250 -24.70 0.99 2.26
C GLN A 250 -23.28 0.61 2.71
N ALA A 251 -23.10 0.50 4.01
CA ALA A 251 -21.83 0.01 4.57
C ALA A 251 -21.76 -1.52 4.52
N TRP A 252 -20.56 -2.02 4.18
CA TRP A 252 -20.26 -3.44 4.03
C TRP A 252 -19.06 -3.84 4.87
N HIS A 253 -19.12 -5.04 5.40
CA HIS A 253 -18.03 -5.71 6.09
C HIS A 253 -17.64 -6.99 5.37
N MET A 254 -16.34 -7.27 5.30
CA MET A 254 -15.78 -8.50 4.78
C MET A 254 -14.82 -9.09 5.83
N PRO A 255 -15.00 -10.34 6.27
CA PRO A 255 -14.06 -10.97 7.17
C PRO A 255 -12.72 -11.23 6.49
N MET A 256 -11.68 -11.49 7.27
CA MET A 256 -10.41 -12.00 6.75
C MET A 256 -10.63 -13.35 6.06
N TYR A 257 -9.86 -13.57 4.98
CA TYR A 257 -9.74 -14.93 4.44
C TYR A 257 -8.89 -15.78 5.41
N PRO A 258 -9.28 -17.02 5.72
CA PRO A 258 -8.55 -17.86 6.67
C PRO A 258 -7.10 -18.09 6.23
N ASP A 259 -6.15 -17.83 7.12
CA ASP A 259 -4.74 -18.12 6.88
C ASP A 259 -4.48 -19.62 6.83
N PRO A 260 -3.76 -20.14 5.81
CA PRO A 260 -3.42 -21.58 5.75
C PRO A 260 -2.36 -21.97 6.79
N ALA A 261 -1.59 -21.01 7.28
CA ALA A 261 -0.56 -21.15 8.31
C ALA A 261 -0.37 -19.79 9.03
N PRO A 262 0.29 -19.74 10.19
CA PRO A 262 0.63 -18.48 10.83
C PRO A 262 1.41 -17.56 9.87
N PRO A 263 1.14 -16.24 9.86
CA PRO A 263 1.85 -15.29 9.01
C PRO A 263 3.37 -15.33 9.21
N VAL A 264 4.12 -15.33 8.10
CA VAL A 264 5.60 -15.28 8.09
C VAL A 264 6.07 -13.83 8.18
N ASP A 265 5.41 -12.93 7.43
CA ASP A 265 5.72 -11.49 7.41
C ASP A 265 4.42 -10.74 7.06
N ARG A 266 4.15 -9.66 7.80
CA ARG A 266 2.95 -8.84 7.55
C ARG A 266 3.21 -7.65 6.62
N THR A 267 4.42 -7.55 6.07
CA THR A 267 4.78 -6.49 5.14
C THR A 267 3.97 -6.61 3.85
N GLY A 268 3.38 -5.50 3.39
CA GLY A 268 2.62 -5.46 2.16
C GLY A 268 1.18 -5.98 2.23
N ALA A 269 0.67 -6.39 3.40
CA ALA A 269 -0.73 -6.83 3.54
C ALA A 269 -1.72 -5.73 3.14
N GLY A 270 -1.47 -4.48 3.56
CA GLY A 270 -2.28 -3.32 3.18
C GLY A 270 -2.18 -3.00 1.70
N ASP A 271 -0.96 -3.02 1.12
CA ASP A 271 -0.73 -2.71 -0.30
C ASP A 271 -1.38 -3.76 -1.21
N SER A 272 -1.27 -5.04 -0.84
CA SER A 272 -1.91 -6.12 -1.58
C SER A 272 -3.44 -6.03 -1.52
N PHE A 273 -4.00 -5.66 -0.36
CA PHE A 273 -5.44 -5.42 -0.22
C PHE A 273 -5.89 -4.27 -1.11
N SER A 274 -5.30 -3.08 -0.97
CA SER A 274 -5.74 -1.87 -1.64
C SER A 274 -5.54 -1.92 -3.15
N SER A 275 -4.42 -2.48 -3.64
CA SER A 275 -4.20 -2.70 -5.07
C SER A 275 -5.19 -3.71 -5.65
N THR A 276 -5.52 -4.76 -4.91
CA THR A 276 -6.49 -5.78 -5.34
C THR A 276 -7.91 -5.22 -5.39
N PHE A 277 -8.32 -4.48 -4.37
CA PHE A 277 -9.62 -3.78 -4.36
C PHE A 277 -9.73 -2.81 -5.54
N THR A 278 -8.72 -1.95 -5.74
CA THR A 278 -8.69 -1.01 -6.87
C THR A 278 -8.75 -1.74 -8.21
N SER A 279 -7.98 -2.84 -8.35
CA SER A 279 -8.00 -3.66 -9.57
C SER A 279 -9.36 -4.27 -9.83
N ALA A 280 -10.07 -4.75 -8.81
CA ALA A 280 -11.43 -5.28 -8.94
C ALA A 280 -12.41 -4.19 -9.43
N ILE A 281 -12.33 -2.97 -8.90
CA ILE A 281 -13.13 -1.82 -9.39
C ILE A 281 -12.83 -1.51 -10.86
N ILE A 282 -11.56 -1.49 -11.26
CA ILE A 282 -11.15 -1.28 -12.66
C ILE A 282 -11.72 -2.38 -13.58
N LEU A 283 -11.79 -3.61 -13.08
CA LEU A 283 -12.36 -4.77 -13.77
C LEU A 283 -13.90 -4.80 -13.74
N GLY A 284 -14.56 -3.76 -13.24
CA GLY A 284 -16.01 -3.58 -13.25
C GLY A 284 -16.77 -4.25 -12.11
N LYS A 285 -16.08 -4.60 -11.02
CA LYS A 285 -16.72 -5.11 -9.80
C LYS A 285 -17.32 -3.96 -8.99
N ASP A 286 -18.44 -4.18 -8.32
CA ASP A 286 -18.95 -3.23 -7.35
C ASP A 286 -18.10 -3.22 -6.05
N PRO A 287 -18.23 -2.19 -5.19
CA PRO A 287 -17.41 -2.10 -3.98
C PRO A 287 -17.56 -3.30 -3.03
N SER A 288 -18.73 -3.91 -2.92
CA SER A 288 -18.96 -5.07 -2.05
C SER A 288 -18.28 -6.33 -2.61
N GLU A 289 -18.29 -6.50 -3.92
CA GLU A 289 -17.58 -7.59 -4.60
C GLU A 289 -16.06 -7.36 -4.55
N ALA A 290 -15.59 -6.13 -4.80
CA ALA A 290 -14.17 -5.74 -4.70
C ALA A 290 -13.62 -5.98 -3.28
N LEU A 291 -14.44 -5.72 -2.25
CA LEU A 291 -14.09 -5.98 -0.87
C LEU A 291 -13.78 -7.46 -0.59
N SER A 292 -14.40 -8.39 -1.32
CA SER A 292 -14.14 -9.82 -1.18
C SER A 292 -12.81 -10.29 -1.80
N TRP A 293 -12.21 -9.49 -2.68
CA TRP A 293 -10.94 -9.82 -3.34
C TRP A 293 -9.73 -9.48 -2.46
N GLY A 294 -9.77 -8.33 -1.78
CA GLY A 294 -8.65 -7.78 -1.01
C GLY A 294 -8.08 -8.74 0.04
N PRO A 295 -8.89 -9.31 0.96
CA PRO A 295 -8.40 -10.17 2.03
C PRO A 295 -7.74 -11.46 1.52
N ILE A 296 -8.14 -11.99 0.35
CA ILE A 296 -7.53 -13.18 -0.25
C ILE A 296 -6.07 -12.91 -0.63
N ASN A 297 -5.81 -11.78 -1.27
CA ASN A 297 -4.44 -11.44 -1.67
C ASN A 297 -3.59 -11.07 -0.45
N SER A 298 -4.17 -10.39 0.55
CA SER A 298 -3.50 -10.11 1.82
C SER A 298 -3.10 -11.39 2.55
N MET A 299 -4.01 -12.36 2.65
CA MET A 299 -3.74 -13.68 3.22
C MET A 299 -2.56 -14.36 2.52
N SER A 300 -2.52 -14.33 1.20
CA SER A 300 -1.44 -14.95 0.42
C SER A 300 -0.09 -14.25 0.61
N VAL A 301 -0.08 -12.91 0.65
CA VAL A 301 1.15 -12.11 0.82
C VAL A 301 1.80 -12.38 2.17
N VAL A 302 1.04 -12.44 3.25
CA VAL A 302 1.62 -12.64 4.60
C VAL A 302 2.23 -14.03 4.83
N GLN A 303 2.05 -14.97 3.90
CA GLN A 303 2.70 -16.29 3.93
C GLN A 303 4.14 -16.27 3.37
N LYS A 304 4.61 -15.11 2.91
CA LYS A 304 5.93 -14.93 2.29
C LYS A 304 6.69 -13.78 2.95
N ILE A 305 8.03 -13.75 2.76
CA ILE A 305 8.85 -12.60 3.18
C ILE A 305 8.70 -11.49 2.14
N GLY A 306 8.42 -10.27 2.60
CA GLY A 306 8.24 -9.11 1.75
C GLY A 306 6.86 -9.03 1.09
N ALA A 307 6.63 -7.94 0.37
CA ALA A 307 5.29 -7.52 -0.05
C ALA A 307 4.84 -8.08 -1.41
N GLN A 308 5.71 -8.74 -2.18
CA GLN A 308 5.41 -9.05 -3.58
C GLN A 308 5.39 -10.54 -3.91
N GLU A 309 6.19 -11.38 -3.24
CA GLU A 309 6.31 -12.80 -3.58
C GLU A 309 4.97 -13.54 -3.49
N GLY A 310 4.18 -13.23 -2.46
CA GLY A 310 2.87 -13.84 -2.22
C GLY A 310 1.71 -13.27 -3.03
N LEU A 311 1.92 -12.22 -3.85
CA LEU A 311 0.85 -11.65 -4.68
C LEU A 311 0.31 -12.69 -5.67
N LEU A 312 -1.00 -12.79 -5.76
CA LEU A 312 -1.71 -13.78 -6.59
C LEU A 312 -1.90 -13.30 -8.03
N THR A 313 -1.92 -14.23 -8.97
CA THR A 313 -2.50 -14.00 -10.28
C THR A 313 -4.02 -14.00 -10.19
N ARG A 314 -4.69 -13.42 -11.20
CA ARG A 314 -6.15 -13.37 -11.28
C ARG A 314 -6.78 -14.76 -11.18
N ASP A 315 -6.27 -15.74 -11.93
CA ASP A 315 -6.80 -17.11 -11.93
C ASP A 315 -6.73 -17.74 -10.53
N LYS A 316 -5.62 -17.51 -9.81
CA LYS A 316 -5.45 -18.02 -8.45
C LYS A 316 -6.39 -17.33 -7.44
N LEU A 317 -6.57 -16.04 -7.56
CA LEU A 317 -7.49 -15.29 -6.71
C LEU A 317 -8.94 -15.77 -6.95
N GLU A 318 -9.36 -15.92 -8.20
CA GLU A 318 -10.68 -16.43 -8.58
C GLU A 318 -10.88 -17.90 -8.12
N GLU A 319 -9.80 -18.73 -8.11
CA GLU A 319 -9.84 -20.08 -7.54
C GLU A 319 -10.13 -20.04 -6.02
N TYR A 320 -9.49 -19.15 -5.28
CA TYR A 320 -9.78 -18.94 -3.84
C TYR A 320 -11.23 -18.47 -3.62
N LEU A 321 -11.70 -17.51 -4.41
CA LEU A 321 -13.10 -17.06 -4.34
C LEU A 321 -14.10 -18.17 -4.59
N LYS A 322 -13.83 -19.03 -5.56
CA LYS A 322 -14.68 -20.19 -5.90
C LYS A 322 -14.73 -21.21 -4.76
N ASN A 323 -13.60 -21.42 -4.08
CA ASN A 323 -13.43 -22.42 -3.02
C ASN A 323 -13.51 -21.80 -1.61
N ARG A 324 -14.06 -20.58 -1.48
CA ARG A 324 -14.13 -19.86 -0.21
C ARG A 324 -14.99 -20.60 0.82
N PRO A 325 -14.67 -20.44 2.11
CA PRO A 325 -15.57 -20.88 3.19
C PRO A 325 -16.96 -20.24 3.08
N ASP A 326 -17.98 -20.92 3.60
CA ASP A 326 -19.37 -20.45 3.51
C ASP A 326 -19.61 -19.12 4.24
N ASP A 327 -18.83 -18.84 5.29
CA ASP A 327 -18.88 -17.61 6.08
C ASP A 327 -18.02 -16.47 5.50
N TYR A 328 -17.22 -16.74 4.44
CA TYR A 328 -16.45 -15.73 3.74
C TYR A 328 -17.32 -15.01 2.70
N MET A 329 -18.16 -14.10 3.18
CA MET A 329 -19.06 -13.30 2.34
C MET A 329 -19.18 -11.87 2.85
N PRO A 330 -19.32 -10.87 1.95
CA PRO A 330 -19.60 -9.50 2.38
C PRO A 330 -20.98 -9.44 3.06
N SER A 331 -21.05 -8.74 4.16
CA SER A 331 -22.28 -8.53 4.93
C SER A 331 -22.59 -7.04 5.07
N LYS A 332 -23.88 -6.69 5.01
CA LYS A 332 -24.33 -5.32 5.26
C LYS A 332 -24.23 -4.99 6.74
N ILE A 333 -23.75 -3.80 7.03
CA ILE A 333 -23.62 -3.25 8.40
C ILE A 333 -24.17 -1.82 8.45
N GLY A 334 -24.55 -1.34 9.65
CA GLY A 334 -25.04 0.03 9.88
C GLY A 334 -26.53 0.13 10.05
#